data_b41840d8504a668af73e9d1105b1d371
#
_entry.id   b41840d8504a668af73e9d1105b1d371
#
_cell.length_a   1.000
_cell.length_b   1.000
_cell.length_c   1.000
_cell.angle_alpha   90.00
_cell.angle_beta   90.00
_cell.angle_gamma   90.00
#
_symmetry.space_group_name_H-M   'P 1'
#
loop_
_entity.id
_entity.type
_entity.pdbx_description
1 polymer ?
#
loop_
_entity_poly.entity_id
_entity_poly.type
_entity_poly.pdbx_seq_one_letter_code
_entity_poly.pdbx_strand_id
1 'polypeptide(L)'
;MKKVLIIIVFLIHGNLNAGENKKAYFAGGCFWCMEESFDQVKGVISTVSGYSGGHLKNPTYQDVIYKDTGHVEAIEVIYDPKIVNYEKLLDIYWKNIDPFDSAGQFCDKGKSYRSVIFFQTQPEKEFIEKSFKKLEKIFNNK
;
A
#
# COMPACT_ATOMS: atom_id res chain seq x y z
N MET A 1 -41.12 -50.43 -24.00
CA MET A 1 -40.35 -49.27 -24.42
C MET A 1 -40.05 -48.42 -23.19
N LYS A 2 -38.78 -48.46 -22.68
CA LYS A 2 -38.37 -47.70 -21.49
C LYS A 2 -37.98 -46.27 -21.96
N LYS A 3 -38.70 -45.22 -21.47
CA LYS A 3 -38.35 -43.85 -21.70
C LYS A 3 -37.16 -43.45 -20.82
N VAL A 4 -36.04 -43.09 -21.44
CA VAL A 4 -34.87 -42.54 -20.75
C VAL A 4 -35.12 -41.05 -20.55
N LEU A 5 -35.18 -40.61 -19.29
CA LEU A 5 -35.30 -39.20 -18.90
C LEU A 5 -33.89 -38.61 -18.82
N ILE A 6 -33.50 -37.78 -19.79
CA ILE A 6 -32.24 -37.05 -19.76
C ILE A 6 -32.44 -35.81 -18.94
N ILE A 7 -31.86 -35.73 -17.71
CA ILE A 7 -31.80 -34.53 -16.89
C ILE A 7 -30.61 -33.70 -17.36
N ILE A 8 -30.89 -32.60 -18.06
CA ILE A 8 -29.88 -31.62 -18.42
C ILE A 8 -29.66 -30.69 -17.19
N VAL A 9 -28.56 -30.93 -16.48
CA VAL A 9 -28.14 -30.00 -15.41
C VAL A 9 -27.47 -28.78 -16.04
N PHE A 10 -28.15 -27.67 -16.03
CA PHE A 10 -27.56 -26.37 -16.38
C PHE A 10 -26.65 -25.92 -15.25
N LEU A 11 -25.34 -26.11 -15.41
CA LEU A 11 -24.36 -25.46 -14.54
C LEU A 11 -24.35 -23.95 -14.88
N ILE A 12 -25.06 -23.19 -14.07
CA ILE A 12 -24.95 -21.72 -14.07
C ILE A 12 -23.54 -21.41 -13.52
N HIS A 13 -22.59 -21.20 -14.42
CA HIS A 13 -21.33 -20.59 -14.06
C HIS A 13 -21.63 -19.11 -13.74
N GLY A 14 -21.95 -18.85 -12.50
CA GLY A 14 -21.93 -17.50 -11.98
C GLY A 14 -20.50 -16.98 -12.13
N ASN A 15 -20.25 -16.10 -13.09
CA ASN A 15 -19.09 -15.23 -13.08
C ASN A 15 -19.19 -14.39 -11.81
N LEU A 16 -18.61 -14.87 -10.73
CA LEU A 16 -18.20 -14.03 -9.62
C LEU A 16 -17.12 -13.11 -10.21
N ASN A 17 -17.54 -11.93 -10.68
CA ASN A 17 -16.64 -10.80 -10.83
C ASN A 17 -16.11 -10.48 -9.43
N ALA A 18 -15.11 -11.23 -8.99
CA ALA A 18 -14.23 -10.81 -7.93
C ALA A 18 -13.66 -9.49 -8.44
N GLY A 19 -14.05 -8.37 -7.83
CA GLY A 19 -13.53 -7.07 -8.19
C GLY A 19 -12.01 -7.16 -8.11
N GLU A 20 -11.35 -6.71 -9.17
CA GLU A 20 -9.90 -6.79 -9.27
C GLU A 20 -9.28 -6.04 -8.09
N ASN A 21 -8.55 -6.78 -7.24
CA ASN A 21 -7.83 -6.19 -6.11
C ASN A 21 -6.83 -5.17 -6.64
N LYS A 22 -6.67 -4.09 -5.91
CA LYS A 22 -5.72 -3.04 -6.23
C LYS A 22 -4.49 -3.11 -5.34
N LYS A 23 -3.44 -2.43 -5.78
CA LYS A 23 -2.18 -2.32 -5.07
C LYS A 23 -1.88 -0.87 -4.75
N ALA A 24 -1.32 -0.63 -3.57
CA ALA A 24 -0.76 0.67 -3.16
C ALA A 24 0.61 0.44 -2.54
N TYR A 25 1.51 1.44 -2.61
CA TYR A 25 2.87 1.30 -2.16
C TYR A 25 3.25 2.48 -1.26
N PHE A 26 3.66 2.16 -0.04
CA PHE A 26 3.98 3.14 1.00
C PHE A 26 5.33 2.85 1.64
N ALA A 27 6.09 3.89 1.92
CA ALA A 27 7.28 3.88 2.74
C ALA A 27 7.09 4.87 3.89
N GLY A 28 7.36 4.47 5.12
CA GLY A 28 7.11 5.29 6.30
C GLY A 28 7.89 4.81 7.53
N GLY A 29 9.21 4.68 7.39
CA GLY A 29 10.08 4.12 8.42
C GLY A 29 10.19 2.60 8.31
N CYS A 30 10.24 1.92 9.46
CA CYS A 30 10.31 0.47 9.51
C CYS A 30 9.11 -0.18 8.82
N PHE A 31 9.38 -0.98 7.80
CA PHE A 31 8.32 -1.63 7.02
C PHE A 31 7.46 -2.60 7.85
N TRP A 32 7.98 -3.24 8.89
CA TRP A 32 7.18 -4.09 9.79
C TRP A 32 6.15 -3.29 10.58
N CYS A 33 6.49 -2.07 11.03
CA CYS A 33 5.54 -1.18 11.70
C CYS A 33 4.44 -0.73 10.74
N MET A 34 4.80 -0.49 9.49
CA MET A 34 3.84 -0.15 8.44
C MET A 34 2.93 -1.34 8.11
N GLU A 35 3.45 -2.56 7.97
CA GLU A 35 2.63 -3.77 7.77
C GLU A 35 1.58 -3.90 8.88
N GLU A 36 1.99 -3.85 10.15
CA GLU A 36 1.07 -3.95 11.29
C GLU A 36 -0.06 -2.93 11.21
N SER A 37 0.24 -1.69 10.80
CA SER A 37 -0.74 -0.63 10.68
C SER A 37 -1.78 -0.87 9.58
N PHE A 38 -1.38 -1.54 8.49
CA PHE A 38 -2.26 -1.79 7.35
C PHE A 38 -2.97 -3.14 7.43
N ASP A 39 -2.37 -4.18 8.02
CA ASP A 39 -2.96 -5.51 8.14
C ASP A 39 -4.27 -5.52 8.97
N GLN A 40 -4.42 -4.55 9.89
CA GLN A 40 -5.63 -4.40 10.69
C GLN A 40 -6.78 -3.71 9.96
N VAL A 41 -6.56 -3.22 8.72
CA VAL A 41 -7.54 -2.45 7.98
C VAL A 41 -8.51 -3.37 7.25
N LYS A 42 -9.79 -3.28 7.58
CA LYS A 42 -10.82 -4.02 6.86
C LYS A 42 -10.80 -3.65 5.37
N GLY A 43 -10.61 -4.64 4.53
CA GLY A 43 -10.50 -4.49 3.08
C GLY A 43 -9.06 -4.57 2.56
N VAL A 44 -8.05 -4.49 3.42
CA VAL A 44 -6.69 -4.93 3.09
C VAL A 44 -6.68 -6.45 3.09
N ILE A 45 -6.10 -7.04 2.06
CA ILE A 45 -6.04 -8.49 1.83
C ILE A 45 -4.69 -9.02 2.30
N SER A 46 -3.63 -8.29 1.99
CA SER A 46 -2.27 -8.62 2.42
C SER A 46 -1.36 -7.40 2.29
N THR A 47 -0.30 -7.40 3.09
CA THR A 47 0.85 -6.52 2.94
C THR A 47 2.10 -7.33 2.67
N VAL A 48 3.06 -6.74 1.98
CA VAL A 48 4.36 -7.37 1.68
C VAL A 48 5.46 -6.33 1.83
N SER A 49 6.38 -6.58 2.75
CA SER A 49 7.57 -5.76 2.95
C SER A 49 8.57 -5.93 1.81
N GLY A 50 9.23 -4.85 1.45
CA GLY A 50 10.25 -4.83 0.42
C GLY A 50 10.97 -3.49 0.32
N TYR A 51 11.61 -3.25 -0.82
CA TYR A 51 12.40 -2.03 -1.08
C TYR A 51 11.98 -1.40 -2.39
N SER A 52 11.90 -0.07 -2.40
CA SER A 52 11.50 0.67 -3.60
C SER A 52 12.27 1.99 -3.77
N GLY A 53 12.25 2.55 -4.98
CA GLY A 53 12.77 3.87 -5.30
C GLY A 53 14.27 3.94 -5.56
N GLY A 54 15.03 2.88 -5.36
CA GLY A 54 16.48 2.85 -5.55
C GLY A 54 16.93 2.35 -6.91
N HIS A 55 18.24 2.35 -7.09
CA HIS A 55 18.90 1.98 -8.36
C HIS A 55 19.54 0.58 -8.33
N LEU A 56 19.81 0.02 -7.13
CA LEU A 56 20.42 -1.30 -7.00
C LEU A 56 19.38 -2.39 -7.31
N LYS A 57 19.72 -3.30 -8.25
CA LYS A 57 18.86 -4.44 -8.56
C LYS A 57 18.98 -5.53 -7.49
N ASN A 58 17.85 -6.10 -7.08
CA ASN A 58 17.77 -7.18 -6.10
C ASN A 58 18.57 -6.87 -4.81
N PRO A 59 18.33 -5.73 -4.16
CA PRO A 59 19.09 -5.37 -2.96
C PRO A 59 18.78 -6.33 -1.82
N THR A 60 19.80 -6.65 -1.04
CA THR A 60 19.61 -7.29 0.26
C THR A 60 19.28 -6.25 1.32
N TYR A 61 18.80 -6.69 2.48
CA TYR A 61 18.61 -5.81 3.66
C TYR A 61 19.88 -5.06 4.03
N GLN A 62 21.01 -5.75 4.05
CA GLN A 62 22.33 -5.16 4.35
C GLN A 62 22.71 -4.08 3.34
N ASP A 63 22.37 -4.28 2.07
CA ASP A 63 22.62 -3.26 1.04
C ASP A 63 21.84 -1.98 1.32
N VAL A 64 20.54 -2.12 1.62
CA VAL A 64 19.65 -0.96 1.83
C VAL A 64 20.01 -0.17 3.08
N ILE A 65 20.41 -0.87 4.14
CA ILE A 65 20.75 -0.22 5.42
C ILE A 65 22.13 0.40 5.41
N TYR A 66 23.13 -0.26 4.80
CA TYR A 66 24.54 0.16 4.93
C TYR A 66 25.15 0.77 3.67
N LYS A 67 24.46 0.73 2.52
CA LYS A 67 24.94 1.29 1.27
C LYS A 67 24.02 2.38 0.74
N ASP A 68 24.52 3.24 -0.12
CA ASP A 68 23.70 4.25 -0.80
C ASP A 68 23.01 3.63 -2.04
N THR A 69 21.97 2.86 -1.80
CA THR A 69 21.20 2.19 -2.86
C THR A 69 20.08 3.04 -3.43
N GLY A 70 19.73 4.13 -2.75
CA GLY A 70 18.58 4.97 -3.04
C GLY A 70 17.22 4.35 -2.61
N HIS A 71 17.20 3.06 -2.24
CA HIS A 71 15.99 2.39 -1.78
C HIS A 71 15.52 2.89 -0.42
N VAL A 72 14.21 2.84 -0.24
CA VAL A 72 13.55 2.95 1.07
C VAL A 72 12.88 1.64 1.43
N GLU A 73 12.74 1.38 2.73
CA GLU A 73 11.85 0.32 3.21
C GLU A 73 10.40 0.69 2.85
N ALA A 74 9.72 -0.21 2.18
CA ALA A 74 8.38 0.03 1.66
C ALA A 74 7.50 -1.22 1.83
N ILE A 75 6.20 -0.99 1.81
CA ILE A 75 5.20 -2.07 1.77
C ILE A 75 4.38 -1.98 0.49
N GLU A 76 4.04 -3.13 -0.08
CA GLU A 76 2.94 -3.30 -1.03
C GLU A 76 1.69 -3.65 -0.23
N VAL A 77 0.62 -2.89 -0.41
CA VAL A 77 -0.70 -3.13 0.18
C VAL A 77 -1.64 -3.62 -0.92
N ILE A 78 -2.11 -4.85 -0.82
CA ILE A 78 -3.14 -5.41 -1.70
C ILE A 78 -4.49 -5.24 -1.02
N TYR A 79 -5.45 -4.60 -1.69
CA TYR A 79 -6.73 -4.26 -1.08
C TYR A 79 -7.92 -4.44 -2.03
N ASP A 80 -9.10 -4.71 -1.46
CA ASP A 80 -10.37 -4.72 -2.18
C ASP A 80 -10.94 -3.28 -2.24
N PRO A 81 -10.97 -2.64 -3.43
CA PRO A 81 -11.45 -1.26 -3.57
C PRO A 81 -12.96 -1.09 -3.31
N LYS A 82 -13.71 -2.19 -3.19
CA LYS A 82 -15.13 -2.16 -2.81
C LYS A 82 -15.32 -2.02 -1.29
N ILE A 83 -14.30 -2.39 -0.51
CA ILE A 83 -14.34 -2.37 0.95
C ILE A 83 -13.57 -1.17 1.50
N VAL A 84 -12.38 -0.90 0.96
CA VAL A 84 -11.53 0.23 1.34
C VAL A 84 -11.02 0.95 0.10
N ASN A 85 -11.13 2.27 0.07
CA ASN A 85 -10.62 3.07 -1.05
C ASN A 85 -9.21 3.60 -0.79
N TYR A 86 -8.55 4.08 -1.83
CA TYR A 86 -7.18 4.61 -1.76
C TYR A 86 -7.06 5.82 -0.82
N GLU A 87 -8.07 6.71 -0.79
CA GLU A 87 -8.08 7.86 0.11
C GLU A 87 -8.05 7.43 1.59
N LYS A 88 -8.74 6.34 1.93
CA LYS A 88 -8.71 5.79 3.30
C LYS A 88 -7.34 5.19 3.64
N LEU A 89 -6.66 4.55 2.69
CA LEU A 89 -5.29 4.07 2.88
C LEU A 89 -4.32 5.24 3.12
N LEU A 90 -4.48 6.35 2.39
CA LEU A 90 -3.74 7.59 2.64
C LEU A 90 -3.99 8.17 4.03
N ASP A 91 -5.24 8.19 4.50
CA ASP A 91 -5.57 8.64 5.86
C ASP A 91 -4.88 7.79 6.94
N ILE A 92 -4.75 6.48 6.70
CA ILE A 92 -4.04 5.56 7.60
C ILE A 92 -2.54 5.85 7.55
N TYR A 93 -1.97 5.98 6.35
CA TYR A 93 -0.57 6.32 6.16
C TYR A 93 -0.17 7.58 6.93
N TRP A 94 -0.91 8.70 6.73
CA TRP A 94 -0.62 9.96 7.39
C TRP A 94 -0.71 9.93 8.93
N LYS A 95 -1.46 8.99 9.50
CA LYS A 95 -1.57 8.81 10.95
C LYS A 95 -0.42 8.02 11.55
N ASN A 96 0.29 7.28 10.73
CA ASN A 96 1.36 6.38 11.16
C ASN A 96 2.76 6.88 10.82
N ILE A 97 2.89 8.11 10.33
CA ILE A 97 4.17 8.75 10.04
C ILE A 97 4.26 10.15 10.63
N ASP A 98 5.49 10.65 10.76
CA ASP A 98 5.77 12.08 10.87
C ASP A 98 6.12 12.63 9.47
N PRO A 99 5.21 13.39 8.83
CA PRO A 99 5.42 13.87 7.46
C PRO A 99 6.49 14.98 7.37
N PHE A 100 6.96 15.51 8.50
CA PHE A 100 7.97 16.57 8.57
C PHE A 100 9.37 16.06 8.90
N ASP A 101 9.52 14.78 9.27
CA ASP A 101 10.82 14.16 9.50
C ASP A 101 11.47 13.69 8.19
N SER A 102 12.36 14.52 7.67
CA SER A 102 13.12 14.19 6.46
C SER A 102 14.30 13.25 6.68
N ALA A 103 14.66 12.99 7.94
CA ALA A 103 15.82 12.18 8.33
C ALA A 103 15.48 10.72 8.62
N GLY A 104 14.19 10.37 8.61
CA GLY A 104 13.70 9.02 8.92
C GLY A 104 12.29 9.06 9.50
N GLN A 105 11.99 8.11 10.39
CA GLN A 105 10.72 8.07 11.11
C GLN A 105 10.95 7.62 12.56
N PHE A 106 10.43 8.38 13.51
CA PHE A 106 10.51 8.06 14.94
C PHE A 106 11.93 7.69 15.42
N CYS A 107 12.15 6.45 15.84
CA CYS A 107 13.43 5.95 16.28
C CYS A 107 14.34 5.52 15.13
N ASP A 108 13.80 5.28 13.94
CA ASP A 108 14.54 4.81 12.78
C ASP A 108 15.03 5.98 11.95
N LYS A 109 16.36 6.18 11.91
CA LYS A 109 16.99 7.29 11.20
C LYS A 109 17.86 6.77 10.06
N GLY A 110 17.81 7.49 8.95
CA GLY A 110 18.57 7.19 7.74
C GLY A 110 17.76 7.27 6.46
N LYS A 111 18.47 7.27 5.33
CA LYS A 111 17.85 7.45 4.00
C LYS A 111 16.83 6.37 3.66
N SER A 112 17.00 5.14 4.18
CA SER A 112 16.10 4.01 3.95
C SER A 112 14.77 4.12 4.70
N TYR A 113 14.68 4.98 5.72
CA TYR A 113 13.48 5.14 6.56
C TYR A 113 12.67 6.40 6.23
N ARG A 114 12.92 7.04 5.10
CA ARG A 114 12.17 8.23 4.68
C ARG A 114 10.73 7.88 4.29
N SER A 115 9.83 8.83 4.52
CA SER A 115 8.44 8.74 4.07
C SER A 115 8.33 8.99 2.57
N VAL A 116 7.76 8.03 1.85
CA VAL A 116 7.51 8.12 0.40
C VAL A 116 6.19 7.43 0.06
N ILE A 117 5.38 8.04 -0.80
CA ILE A 117 4.23 7.39 -1.41
C ILE A 117 4.53 7.19 -2.89
N PHE A 118 4.46 5.95 -3.37
CA PHE A 118 4.63 5.63 -4.78
C PHE A 118 3.26 5.56 -5.45
N PHE A 119 3.08 6.25 -6.56
CA PHE A 119 1.84 6.20 -7.33
C PHE A 119 2.05 5.48 -8.65
N GLN A 120 1.03 4.80 -9.13
CA GLN A 120 1.03 4.07 -10.40
C GLN A 120 0.16 4.76 -11.45
N THR A 121 -0.78 5.59 -11.02
CA THR A 121 -1.76 6.23 -11.89
C THR A 121 -1.91 7.70 -11.58
N GLN A 122 -2.37 8.49 -12.55
CA GLN A 122 -2.62 9.92 -12.36
C GLN A 122 -3.68 10.20 -11.28
N PRO A 123 -4.81 9.45 -11.18
CA PRO A 123 -5.75 9.62 -10.08
C PRO A 123 -5.13 9.40 -8.69
N GLU A 124 -4.23 8.41 -8.52
CA GLU A 124 -3.53 8.22 -7.25
C GLU A 124 -2.69 9.43 -6.88
N LYS A 125 -1.95 9.99 -7.84
CA LYS A 125 -1.18 11.23 -7.63
C LYS A 125 -2.06 12.37 -7.15
N GLU A 126 -3.23 12.57 -7.76
CA GLU A 126 -4.17 13.62 -7.38
C GLU A 126 -4.72 13.42 -5.95
N PHE A 127 -5.02 12.17 -5.57
CA PHE A 127 -5.42 11.84 -4.20
C PHE A 127 -4.30 12.14 -3.18
N ILE A 128 -3.06 11.79 -3.51
CA ILE A 128 -1.90 12.08 -2.65
C ILE A 128 -1.75 13.60 -2.46
N GLU A 129 -1.74 14.37 -3.54
CA GLU A 129 -1.60 15.83 -3.48
C GLU A 129 -2.73 16.48 -2.67
N LYS A 130 -3.97 16.04 -2.87
CA LYS A 130 -5.14 16.52 -2.13
C LYS A 130 -5.03 16.20 -0.63
N SER A 131 -4.61 14.98 -0.30
CA SER A 131 -4.46 14.55 1.08
C SER A 131 -3.33 15.30 1.78
N PHE A 132 -2.21 15.54 1.10
CA PHE A 132 -1.09 16.34 1.61
C PHE A 132 -1.49 17.79 1.87
N LYS A 133 -2.20 18.45 0.94
CA LYS A 133 -2.73 19.81 1.14
C LYS A 133 -3.69 19.92 2.34
N LYS A 134 -4.47 18.86 2.60
CA LYS A 134 -5.33 18.80 3.79
C LYS A 134 -4.50 18.72 5.06
N LEU A 135 -3.43 17.92 5.04
CA LEU A 135 -2.49 17.79 6.15
C LEU A 135 -1.80 19.14 6.45
N GLU A 136 -1.25 19.81 5.44
CA GLU A 136 -0.61 21.11 5.59
C GLU A 136 -1.54 22.14 6.26
N LYS A 137 -2.82 22.19 5.87
CA LYS A 137 -3.79 23.09 6.51
C LYS A 137 -3.99 22.80 7.98
N ILE A 138 -3.97 21.54 8.39
CA ILE A 138 -4.12 21.15 9.80
C ILE A 138 -2.93 21.65 10.63
N PHE A 139 -1.72 21.56 10.08
CA PHE A 139 -0.50 21.95 10.79
C PHE A 139 -0.22 23.47 10.74
N ASN A 140 -0.57 24.14 9.64
CA ASN A 140 -0.39 25.59 9.51
C ASN A 140 -1.40 26.41 10.34
N ASN A 141 -2.48 25.80 10.82
CA ASN A 141 -3.49 26.43 11.68
C ASN A 141 -3.26 26.18 13.18
N LYS A 142 -2.12 25.62 13.55
CA LYS A 142 -1.66 25.44 14.95
C LYS A 142 -0.53 26.41 15.25
#